data_25d81837a0bfdce3e59b44ad8186887f
#
_entry.id   25d81837a0bfdce3e59b44ad8186887f
#
_cell.length_a   1.000
_cell.length_b   1.000
_cell.length_c   1.000
_cell.angle_alpha   90.00
_cell.angle_beta   90.00
_cell.angle_gamma   90.00
#
_symmetry.space_group_name_H-M   'P 1'
#
loop_
_entity.id
_entity.type
_entity.pdbx_description
1 polymer ?
#
loop_
_entity_poly.entity_id
_entity_poly.type
_entity_poly.pdbx_seq_one_letter_code
_entity_poly.pdbx_strand_id
1 'polypeptide(L)'
;PLPSSSASFPTNVTFVAQDWMDGTVAAQYDLILCLSLTKWIHLHHGDEGLVRFFGRIVQSLRPGGIVAMEIQPWQSYSQARSLSRSLRVSHARLRIRPDDMEWILCLLGMTSLGPIAQGAGFGFVRSVCVFQAPPTQVERIPACFGWPWVERRPNKLAPPTPR
;
A
#
# COMPACT_ATOMS: atom_id res chain seq x y z
N PRO A 1 -23.00 -0.12 14.18
CA PRO A 1 -22.93 -0.42 15.60
C PRO A 1 -21.70 -1.29 15.83
N LEU A 2 -20.73 -0.81 16.59
CA LEU A 2 -19.64 -1.64 17.08
C LEU A 2 -20.25 -2.77 17.89
N PRO A 3 -19.78 -4.03 17.76
CA PRO A 3 -20.22 -5.07 18.64
C PRO A 3 -19.87 -4.67 20.06
N SER A 4 -20.90 -4.55 20.90
CA SER A 4 -20.79 -4.14 22.30
C SER A 4 -20.29 -5.27 23.23
N SER A 5 -19.49 -6.19 22.72
CA SER A 5 -18.77 -7.13 23.56
C SER A 5 -17.31 -6.68 23.62
N SER A 6 -16.90 -6.19 24.77
CA SER A 6 -15.51 -5.91 25.12
C SER A 6 -14.73 -7.23 25.22
N ALA A 7 -14.58 -7.94 24.12
CA ALA A 7 -13.68 -9.08 24.05
C ALA A 7 -12.27 -8.55 24.30
N SER A 8 -11.67 -8.96 25.41
CA SER A 8 -10.27 -8.62 25.75
C SER A 8 -9.30 -9.57 25.01
N PHE A 9 -8.04 -9.14 24.89
CA PHE A 9 -6.98 -10.02 24.40
C PHE A 9 -6.95 -11.34 25.22
N PRO A 10 -6.81 -12.52 24.58
CA PRO A 10 -6.57 -12.74 23.13
C PRO A 10 -7.86 -12.97 22.31
N THR A 11 -9.03 -12.92 22.89
CA THR A 11 -10.31 -13.27 22.22
C THR A 11 -10.77 -12.25 21.18
N ASN A 12 -10.18 -11.05 21.19
CA ASN A 12 -10.41 -9.98 20.22
C ASN A 12 -9.46 -10.03 18.99
N VAL A 13 -8.64 -11.09 18.86
CA VAL A 13 -7.70 -11.29 17.73
C VAL A 13 -8.15 -12.49 16.91
N THR A 14 -8.23 -12.29 15.60
CA THR A 14 -8.54 -13.34 14.63
C THR A 14 -7.42 -13.45 13.60
N PHE A 15 -6.97 -14.69 13.34
CA PHE A 15 -6.01 -15.00 12.28
C PHE A 15 -6.73 -15.65 11.12
N VAL A 16 -6.52 -15.11 9.90
CA VAL A 16 -7.15 -15.63 8.68
C VAL A 16 -6.06 -15.95 7.67
N ALA A 17 -6.03 -17.21 7.20
CA ALA A 17 -5.15 -17.65 6.12
C ALA A 17 -5.87 -17.50 4.78
N GLN A 18 -5.59 -16.42 4.07
CA GLN A 18 -6.20 -16.15 2.74
C GLN A 18 -5.28 -15.30 1.88
N ASP A 19 -5.45 -15.37 0.56
CA ASP A 19 -4.88 -14.38 -0.33
C ASP A 19 -5.72 -13.10 -0.28
N TRP A 20 -5.14 -12.06 0.31
CA TRP A 20 -5.86 -10.78 0.44
C TRP A 20 -6.09 -10.07 -0.90
N MET A 21 -5.38 -10.49 -1.95
CA MET A 21 -5.60 -9.98 -3.32
C MET A 21 -6.90 -10.49 -3.95
N ASP A 22 -7.48 -11.56 -3.42
CA ASP A 22 -8.73 -12.15 -3.87
C ASP A 22 -9.93 -11.73 -2.99
N GLY A 23 -11.12 -12.04 -3.46
CA GLY A 23 -12.37 -11.82 -2.73
C GLY A 23 -12.94 -10.39 -2.83
N THR A 24 -14.06 -10.19 -2.15
CA THR A 24 -14.79 -8.93 -2.09
C THR A 24 -14.10 -7.94 -1.14
N VAL A 25 -14.22 -6.66 -1.46
CA VAL A 25 -13.70 -5.57 -0.62
C VAL A 25 -14.88 -4.81 -0.01
N ALA A 26 -14.82 -4.53 1.28
CA ALA A 26 -15.77 -3.68 1.99
C ALA A 26 -15.02 -2.77 2.97
N ALA A 27 -15.51 -1.56 3.13
CA ALA A 27 -14.94 -0.62 4.11
C ALA A 27 -15.23 -1.09 5.53
N GLN A 28 -14.19 -1.61 6.20
CA GLN A 28 -14.33 -2.22 7.51
C GLN A 28 -13.19 -1.92 8.48
N TYR A 29 -12.08 -1.37 7.99
CA TYR A 29 -10.89 -1.16 8.81
C TYR A 29 -10.69 0.32 9.12
N ASP A 30 -10.37 0.62 10.36
CA ASP A 30 -9.94 1.96 10.80
C ASP A 30 -8.43 2.12 10.60
N LEU A 31 -7.68 1.00 10.66
CA LEU A 31 -6.23 0.95 10.47
C LEU A 31 -5.84 -0.31 9.69
N ILE A 32 -4.98 -0.13 8.70
CA ILE A 32 -4.31 -1.23 7.97
C ILE A 32 -2.80 -1.09 8.14
N LEU A 33 -2.11 -2.16 8.52
CA LEU A 33 -0.66 -2.23 8.61
C LEU A 33 -0.10 -3.07 7.46
N CYS A 34 0.72 -2.46 6.61
CA CYS A 34 1.39 -3.11 5.47
C CYS A 34 2.90 -3.11 5.68
N LEU A 35 3.37 -4.02 6.53
CA LEU A 35 4.79 -4.10 6.91
C LEU A 35 5.49 -5.21 6.13
N SER A 36 6.61 -4.89 5.48
CA SER A 36 7.45 -5.82 4.69
C SER A 36 6.73 -6.55 3.54
N LEU A 37 5.59 -6.08 3.09
CA LEU A 37 4.70 -6.76 2.15
C LEU A 37 4.78 -6.18 0.73
N THR A 38 4.86 -4.87 0.59
CA THR A 38 4.67 -4.11 -0.66
C THR A 38 5.59 -4.61 -1.79
N LYS A 39 6.86 -4.84 -1.51
CA LYS A 39 7.82 -5.38 -2.46
C LYS A 39 7.39 -6.73 -3.03
N TRP A 40 6.89 -7.62 -2.19
CA TRP A 40 6.51 -8.97 -2.60
C TRP A 40 5.26 -8.97 -3.47
N ILE A 41 4.26 -8.19 -3.09
CA ILE A 41 3.09 -7.96 -3.95
C ILE A 41 3.53 -7.45 -5.33
N HIS A 42 4.41 -6.46 -5.36
CA HIS A 42 4.90 -5.87 -6.60
C HIS A 42 5.69 -6.87 -7.46
N LEU A 43 6.59 -7.64 -6.86
CA LEU A 43 7.40 -8.64 -7.57
C LEU A 43 6.55 -9.82 -8.10
N HIS A 44 5.51 -10.23 -7.39
CA HIS A 44 4.68 -11.37 -7.79
C HIS A 44 3.56 -10.99 -8.77
N HIS A 45 2.99 -9.80 -8.63
CA HIS A 45 1.82 -9.37 -9.41
C HIS A 45 2.11 -8.23 -10.40
N GLY A 46 3.36 -7.74 -10.46
CA GLY A 46 3.76 -6.64 -11.34
C GLY A 46 3.16 -5.29 -10.94
N ASP A 47 3.36 -4.31 -11.81
CA ASP A 47 2.88 -2.94 -11.60
C ASP A 47 1.35 -2.88 -11.47
N GLU A 48 0.63 -3.63 -12.30
CA GLU A 48 -0.85 -3.69 -12.26
C GLU A 48 -1.34 -4.28 -10.93
N GLY A 49 -0.72 -5.37 -10.47
CA GLY A 49 -1.05 -5.97 -9.18
C GLY A 49 -0.77 -5.03 -8.01
N LEU A 50 0.30 -4.24 -8.06
CA LEU A 50 0.60 -3.23 -7.05
C LEU A 50 -0.50 -2.15 -6.99
N VAL A 51 -0.92 -1.62 -8.14
CA VAL A 51 -1.99 -0.62 -8.19
C VAL A 51 -3.32 -1.20 -7.71
N ARG A 52 -3.64 -2.44 -8.09
CA ARG A 52 -4.81 -3.16 -7.58
C ARG A 52 -4.75 -3.32 -6.06
N PHE A 53 -3.58 -3.66 -5.51
CA PHE A 53 -3.36 -3.76 -4.07
C PHE A 53 -3.64 -2.44 -3.35
N PHE A 54 -3.11 -1.32 -3.85
CA PHE A 54 -3.39 0.01 -3.29
C PHE A 54 -4.88 0.36 -3.37
N GLY A 55 -5.50 0.04 -4.50
CA GLY A 55 -6.94 0.22 -4.66
C GLY A 55 -7.76 -0.55 -3.63
N ARG A 56 -7.39 -1.79 -3.34
CA ARG A 56 -8.04 -2.59 -2.31
C ARG A 56 -7.85 -2.00 -0.91
N ILE A 57 -6.66 -1.47 -0.59
CA ILE A 57 -6.43 -0.77 0.68
C ILE A 57 -7.40 0.39 0.83
N VAL A 58 -7.47 1.27 -0.18
CA VAL A 58 -8.35 2.45 -0.13
C VAL A 58 -9.82 2.06 0.07
N GLN A 59 -10.29 1.03 -0.64
CA GLN A 59 -11.67 0.54 -0.53
C GLN A 59 -11.96 -0.19 0.78
N SER A 60 -10.94 -0.78 1.42
CA SER A 60 -11.08 -1.51 2.68
C SER A 60 -11.06 -0.60 3.90
N LEU A 61 -10.52 0.59 3.78
CA LEU A 61 -10.51 1.58 4.86
C LEU A 61 -11.87 2.26 4.97
N ARG A 62 -12.30 2.52 6.20
CA ARG A 62 -13.40 3.44 6.48
C ARG A 62 -13.01 4.86 6.10
N PRO A 63 -13.99 5.75 5.88
CA PRO A 63 -13.71 7.17 5.71
C PRO A 63 -12.82 7.72 6.82
N GLY A 64 -11.71 8.37 6.44
CA GLY A 64 -10.71 8.87 7.40
C GLY A 64 -9.80 7.81 8.04
N GLY A 65 -9.97 6.54 7.68
CA GLY A 65 -9.11 5.44 8.15
C GLY A 65 -7.66 5.60 7.70
N ILE A 66 -6.76 4.88 8.35
CA ILE A 66 -5.31 5.04 8.20
C ILE A 66 -4.69 3.77 7.62
N VAL A 67 -3.73 3.92 6.70
CA VAL A 67 -2.78 2.86 6.38
C VAL A 67 -1.37 3.28 6.77
N ALA A 68 -0.65 2.41 7.49
CA ALA A 68 0.77 2.54 7.75
C ALA A 68 1.51 1.51 6.89
N MET A 69 2.35 1.99 5.98
CA MET A 69 2.97 1.18 4.94
C MET A 69 4.48 1.30 4.96
N GLU A 70 5.16 0.15 5.04
CA GLU A 70 6.60 0.09 4.81
C GLU A 70 6.87 0.00 3.30
N ILE A 71 7.44 1.06 2.73
CA ILE A 71 7.88 1.11 1.34
C ILE A 71 9.36 0.74 1.30
N GLN A 72 9.64 -0.48 0.83
CA GLN A 72 11.02 -0.95 0.77
C GLN A 72 11.79 -0.30 -0.39
N PRO A 73 13.07 0.06 -0.20
CA PRO A 73 13.88 0.72 -1.21
C PRO A 73 14.17 -0.20 -2.40
N TRP A 74 14.39 0.38 -3.59
CA TRP A 74 14.65 -0.37 -4.83
C TRP A 74 15.84 -1.35 -4.73
N GLN A 75 16.83 -1.03 -3.91
CA GLN A 75 17.95 -1.93 -3.64
C GLN A 75 17.47 -3.30 -3.10
N SER A 76 16.46 -3.30 -2.25
CA SER A 76 15.87 -4.53 -1.69
C SER A 76 15.16 -5.39 -2.75
N TYR A 77 14.59 -4.76 -3.80
CA TYR A 77 14.06 -5.46 -4.98
C TYR A 77 15.18 -6.12 -5.79
N SER A 78 16.27 -5.39 -5.97
CA SER A 78 17.45 -5.91 -6.67
C SER A 78 18.08 -7.12 -5.97
N GLN A 79 18.04 -7.16 -4.66
CA GLN A 79 18.46 -8.33 -3.87
C GLN A 79 17.47 -9.50 -4.06
N ALA A 80 16.15 -9.23 -3.99
CA ALA A 80 15.13 -10.25 -4.12
C ALA A 80 15.13 -10.96 -5.49
N ARG A 81 15.50 -10.28 -6.58
CA ARG A 81 15.57 -10.89 -7.93
C ARG A 81 16.54 -12.06 -8.04
N SER A 82 17.53 -12.18 -7.14
CA SER A 82 18.49 -13.29 -7.13
C SER A 82 17.90 -14.60 -6.59
N LEU A 83 16.76 -14.55 -5.89
CA LEU A 83 16.14 -15.69 -5.23
C LEU A 83 15.51 -16.68 -6.21
N SER A 84 15.02 -16.21 -7.37
CA SER A 84 14.47 -17.09 -8.41
C SER A 84 14.52 -16.48 -9.82
N ARG A 85 14.39 -17.34 -10.83
CA ARG A 85 14.29 -16.90 -12.24
C ARG A 85 13.02 -16.07 -12.48
N SER A 86 11.89 -16.47 -11.89
CA SER A 86 10.63 -15.73 -12.02
C SER A 86 10.71 -14.33 -11.47
N LEU A 87 11.28 -14.15 -10.27
CA LEU A 87 11.49 -12.83 -9.66
C LEU A 87 12.43 -11.95 -10.46
N ARG A 88 13.45 -12.54 -11.12
CA ARG A 88 14.35 -11.81 -12.01
C ARG A 88 13.62 -11.28 -13.24
N VAL A 89 12.78 -12.11 -13.87
CA VAL A 89 11.98 -11.71 -15.03
C VAL A 89 10.96 -10.64 -14.64
N SER A 90 10.27 -10.84 -13.53
CA SER A 90 9.31 -9.86 -13.01
C SER A 90 9.99 -8.51 -12.73
N HIS A 91 11.09 -8.51 -11.95
CA HIS A 91 11.84 -7.30 -11.63
C HIS A 91 12.25 -6.50 -12.88
N ALA A 92 12.66 -7.18 -13.96
CA ALA A 92 13.07 -6.53 -15.21
C ALA A 92 11.90 -5.82 -15.92
N ARG A 93 10.66 -6.22 -15.66
CA ARG A 93 9.44 -5.66 -16.27
C ARG A 93 8.82 -4.53 -15.46
N LEU A 94 9.18 -4.39 -14.16
CA LEU A 94 8.62 -3.36 -13.29
C LEU A 94 9.02 -1.97 -13.78
N ARG A 95 8.03 -1.11 -13.94
CA ARG A 95 8.17 0.30 -14.31
C ARG A 95 7.97 1.23 -13.13
N ILE A 96 7.04 0.89 -12.22
CA ILE A 96 6.82 1.60 -10.96
C ILE A 96 8.05 1.41 -10.06
N ARG A 97 8.44 2.48 -9.38
CA ARG A 97 9.51 2.47 -8.39
C ARG A 97 8.94 2.76 -7.00
N PRO A 98 9.63 2.38 -5.93
CA PRO A 98 9.20 2.74 -4.57
C PRO A 98 8.88 4.23 -4.40
N ASP A 99 9.65 5.10 -5.02
CA ASP A 99 9.46 6.56 -4.97
C ASP A 99 8.17 7.03 -5.69
N ASP A 100 7.57 6.20 -6.53
CA ASP A 100 6.32 6.51 -7.22
C ASP A 100 5.08 6.13 -6.36
N MET A 101 5.25 5.31 -5.33
CA MET A 101 4.13 4.70 -4.58
C MET A 101 3.32 5.71 -3.79
N GLU A 102 3.97 6.67 -3.15
CA GLU A 102 3.29 7.76 -2.45
C GLU A 102 2.39 8.56 -3.40
N TRP A 103 2.93 8.95 -4.56
CA TRP A 103 2.18 9.67 -5.58
C TRP A 103 0.98 8.85 -6.09
N ILE A 104 1.15 7.53 -6.30
CA ILE A 104 0.05 6.63 -6.72
C ILE A 104 -1.06 6.60 -5.66
N LEU A 105 -0.70 6.47 -4.38
CA LEU A 105 -1.67 6.48 -3.28
C LEU A 105 -2.43 7.81 -3.21
N CYS A 106 -1.73 8.94 -3.42
CA CYS A 106 -2.37 10.25 -3.49
C CYS A 106 -3.34 10.37 -4.68
N LEU A 107 -3.00 9.80 -5.84
CA LEU A 107 -3.93 9.72 -6.99
C LEU A 107 -5.18 8.88 -6.71
N LEU A 108 -5.06 7.88 -5.85
CA LEU A 108 -6.19 7.07 -5.38
C LEU A 108 -7.02 7.78 -4.30
N GLY A 109 -6.72 9.05 -4.00
CA GLY A 109 -7.46 9.87 -3.04
C GLY A 109 -6.94 9.84 -1.61
N MET A 110 -5.80 9.16 -1.36
CA MET A 110 -5.18 9.16 -0.04
C MET A 110 -4.44 10.48 0.23
N THR A 111 -4.44 10.92 1.46
CA THR A 111 -3.61 12.03 1.94
C THR A 111 -2.36 11.49 2.62
N SER A 112 -1.17 11.85 2.14
CA SER A 112 0.08 11.50 2.82
C SER A 112 0.22 12.32 4.11
N LEU A 113 0.45 11.62 5.23
CA LEU A 113 0.77 12.22 6.52
C LEU A 113 2.28 12.19 6.80
N GLY A 114 3.06 11.70 5.82
CA GLY A 114 4.51 11.58 5.91
C GLY A 114 4.99 10.32 6.64
N PRO A 115 6.30 10.20 6.85
CA PRO A 115 6.89 9.06 7.54
C PRO A 115 6.69 9.17 9.04
N ILE A 116 6.53 8.03 9.71
CA ILE A 116 6.60 7.96 11.17
C ILE A 116 8.06 8.24 11.58
N ALA A 117 8.26 9.18 12.51
CA ALA A 117 9.57 9.45 13.07
C ALA A 117 10.14 8.19 13.74
N GLN A 118 11.31 7.78 13.29
CA GLN A 118 11.99 6.61 13.86
C GLN A 118 12.79 7.06 15.08
N GLY A 119 12.54 6.42 16.22
CA GLY A 119 13.36 6.61 17.41
C GLY A 119 14.80 6.13 17.17
N ALA A 120 15.77 6.73 17.84
CA ALA A 120 17.16 6.26 17.86
C ALA A 120 17.25 4.93 18.64
N GLY A 121 16.99 3.81 17.94
CA GLY A 121 17.04 2.46 18.48
C GLY A 121 18.02 1.58 17.72
N PHE A 122 18.62 0.61 18.40
CA PHE A 122 19.39 -0.45 17.77
C PHE A 122 18.43 -1.34 16.97
N GLY A 123 18.60 -1.43 15.65
CA GLY A 123 17.82 -2.35 14.82
C GLY A 123 17.68 -1.89 13.37
N PHE A 124 16.90 -2.64 12.62
CA PHE A 124 16.59 -2.35 11.21
C PHE A 124 15.67 -1.14 11.12
N VAL A 125 16.25 0.00 10.78
CA VAL A 125 15.51 1.26 10.60
C VAL A 125 14.84 1.24 9.23
N ARG A 126 13.51 1.10 9.21
CA ARG A 126 12.70 1.12 7.98
C ARG A 126 11.72 2.28 8.03
N SER A 127 11.65 3.04 6.95
CA SER A 127 10.68 4.12 6.85
C SER A 127 9.28 3.55 6.68
N VAL A 128 8.38 3.92 7.58
CA VAL A 128 6.95 3.62 7.49
C VAL A 128 6.23 4.92 7.15
N CYS A 129 5.61 4.97 5.98
CA CYS A 129 4.81 6.09 5.52
C CYS A 129 3.36 5.89 5.95
N VAL A 130 2.71 6.98 6.35
CA VAL A 130 1.33 6.97 6.81
C VAL A 130 0.45 7.73 5.83
N PHE A 131 -0.68 7.12 5.48
CA PHE A 131 -1.67 7.74 4.58
C PHE A 131 -3.05 7.65 5.20
N GLN A 132 -3.85 8.67 4.98
CA GLN A 132 -5.23 8.75 5.43
C GLN A 132 -6.19 8.62 4.25
N ALA A 133 -7.21 7.79 4.40
CA ALA A 133 -8.29 7.66 3.45
C ALA A 133 -9.13 8.95 3.38
N PRO A 134 -9.76 9.25 2.23
CA PRO A 134 -10.63 10.40 2.10
C PRO A 134 -11.81 10.33 3.10
N PRO A 135 -12.43 11.47 3.47
CA PRO A 135 -13.52 11.52 4.43
C PRO A 135 -14.81 10.89 3.91
N THR A 136 -14.89 10.61 2.61
CA THR A 136 -16.01 9.95 1.96
C THR A 136 -15.59 8.58 1.44
N GLN A 137 -16.50 7.60 1.48
CA GLN A 137 -16.23 6.25 0.99
C GLN A 137 -15.91 6.26 -0.50
N VAL A 138 -14.80 5.63 -0.88
CA VAL A 138 -14.44 5.37 -2.29
C VAL A 138 -15.08 4.06 -2.72
N GLU A 139 -16.27 4.13 -3.34
CA GLU A 139 -17.00 2.94 -3.77
C GLU A 139 -16.35 2.22 -4.94
N ARG A 140 -15.72 2.96 -5.85
CA ARG A 140 -15.04 2.41 -7.03
C ARG A 140 -13.79 3.20 -7.34
N ILE A 141 -12.69 2.49 -7.42
CA ILE A 141 -11.52 2.98 -8.14
C ILE A 141 -11.81 2.71 -9.62
N PRO A 142 -11.77 3.73 -10.49
CA PRO A 142 -12.04 3.53 -11.91
C PRO A 142 -11.16 2.41 -12.47
N ALA A 143 -11.77 1.40 -13.08
CA ALA A 143 -11.05 0.32 -13.77
C ALA A 143 -10.18 0.85 -14.94
N CYS A 144 -10.44 2.07 -15.37
CA CYS A 144 -9.70 2.80 -16.39
C CYS A 144 -8.46 3.55 -15.86
N PHE A 145 -7.84 3.09 -14.77
CA PHE A 145 -6.42 3.33 -14.56
C PHE A 145 -5.62 2.55 -15.61
N GLY A 146 -6.06 2.71 -16.88
CA GLY A 146 -5.26 2.35 -18.04
C GLY A 146 -3.96 3.16 -17.99
N TRP A 147 -2.89 2.52 -18.20
CA TRP A 147 -1.47 2.88 -18.12
C TRP A 147 -0.95 4.13 -18.91
N PRO A 148 -1.69 5.22 -19.24
CA PRO A 148 -1.09 6.36 -19.92
C PRO A 148 -0.14 7.17 -19.06
N TRP A 149 -0.12 6.96 -17.73
CA TRP A 149 0.59 7.84 -16.81
C TRP A 149 1.96 7.33 -16.36
N VAL A 150 2.31 6.07 -16.59
CA VAL A 150 3.69 5.61 -16.48
C VAL A 150 4.59 6.24 -17.55
N GLU A 151 4.01 6.61 -18.68
CA GLU A 151 4.73 7.33 -19.76
C GLU A 151 4.82 8.84 -19.52
N ARG A 152 3.95 9.40 -18.68
CA ARG A 152 3.95 10.81 -18.30
C ARG A 152 4.48 11.00 -16.88
N ARG A 153 5.72 10.61 -16.62
CA ARG A 153 6.39 11.07 -15.40
C ARG A 153 6.56 12.59 -15.49
N PRO A 154 5.79 13.40 -14.74
CA PRO A 154 6.23 14.76 -14.52
C PRO A 154 7.52 14.64 -13.72
N ASN A 155 8.57 15.25 -14.25
CA ASN A 155 9.85 15.39 -13.61
C ASN A 155 9.63 15.88 -12.17
N LYS A 156 9.75 15.00 -11.15
CA LYS A 156 9.68 15.30 -9.70
C LYS A 156 8.68 16.41 -9.31
N LEU A 157 7.40 16.18 -9.53
CA LEU A 157 6.37 17.06 -8.95
C LEU A 157 6.08 16.63 -7.51
N ALA A 158 6.07 17.63 -6.61
CA ALA A 158 5.58 17.47 -5.25
C ALA A 158 4.16 16.87 -5.24
N PRO A 159 3.79 16.07 -4.22
CA PRO A 159 2.44 15.55 -4.10
C PRO A 159 1.42 16.69 -4.16
N PRO A 160 0.23 16.49 -4.76
CA PRO A 160 -0.81 17.50 -4.80
C PRO A 160 -1.14 17.95 -3.38
N THR A 161 -1.10 19.25 -3.14
CA THR A 161 -1.55 19.84 -1.86
C THR A 161 -3.02 19.51 -1.65
N PRO A 162 -3.43 19.05 -0.47
CA PRO A 162 -4.84 18.83 -0.16
C PRO A 162 -5.61 20.14 -0.27
N ARG A 163 -6.75 20.10 -0.98
CA ARG A 163 -7.73 21.19 -1.02
C ARG A 163 -8.63 21.12 0.19
#